data_8091a74bc9f06bc9d74acd80bb26a90d
#
_entry.id   8091a74bc9f06bc9d74acd80bb26a90d
#
_cell.length_a   1.000
_cell.length_b   1.000
_cell.length_c   1.000
_cell.angle_alpha   90.00
_cell.angle_beta   90.00
_cell.angle_gamma   90.00
#
_symmetry.space_group_name_H-M   'P 1'
#
loop_
_entity.id
_entity.type
_entity.pdbx_description
1 polymer ?
#
loop_
_entity_poly.entity_id
_entity_poly.type
_entity_poly.pdbx_seq_one_letter_code
_entity_poly.pdbx_strand_id
1 'polypeptide(L)'
;VVSKGGTADVVQPSPFGSLNIPSHHLELVRQAMSNVINSPFGTARKSRINKREWMMGGKTGTVQVRRITRAEREQGIIKNKDLPWKDRDHALFVGFAPVDNPRYAVSVVVEHGGSGSKSAAPIARDILEVAQRRGSANRGLASNTPILKTPGTTADNDRVSG
;
A
#
# COMPACT_ATOMS: atom_id res chain seq x y z
N VAL A 1 -7.55 14.33 13.87
CA VAL A 1 -8.20 14.70 15.14
C VAL A 1 -9.67 14.93 14.83
N VAL A 2 -10.55 14.10 15.34
CA VAL A 2 -12.01 14.28 15.19
C VAL A 2 -12.46 15.18 16.32
N SER A 3 -12.81 16.43 16.03
CA SER A 3 -13.45 17.30 17.01
C SER A 3 -14.94 16.94 17.13
N LYS A 4 -15.40 16.79 18.36
CA LYS A 4 -16.81 16.53 18.68
C LYS A 4 -17.66 17.72 18.22
N GLY A 5 -18.37 17.57 17.08
CA GLY A 5 -19.36 18.55 16.59
C GLY A 5 -18.84 19.59 15.58
N GLY A 6 -17.64 19.40 15.00
CA GLY A 6 -17.09 20.30 13.96
C GLY A 6 -16.89 19.61 12.62
N THR A 7 -16.83 20.39 11.55
CA THR A 7 -16.34 19.98 10.24
C THR A 7 -14.94 19.40 10.40
N ALA A 8 -14.70 18.23 9.79
CA ALA A 8 -13.38 17.60 9.83
C ALA A 8 -12.35 18.50 9.13
N ASP A 9 -11.35 18.98 9.85
CA ASP A 9 -10.22 19.69 9.25
C ASP A 9 -9.42 18.71 8.39
N VAL A 10 -9.43 18.95 7.09
CA VAL A 10 -8.61 18.19 6.14
C VAL A 10 -7.19 18.70 6.22
N VAL A 11 -6.32 17.94 6.87
CA VAL A 11 -4.88 18.22 6.87
C VAL A 11 -4.35 18.04 5.46
N GLN A 12 -3.91 19.13 4.82
CA GLN A 12 -3.26 19.06 3.52
C GLN A 12 -1.87 18.42 3.68
N PRO A 13 -1.53 17.42 2.85
CA PRO A 13 -0.22 16.80 2.91
C PRO A 13 0.85 17.84 2.51
N SER A 14 1.84 18.02 3.38
CA SER A 14 3.02 18.84 3.10
C SER A 14 4.16 17.92 2.63
N PRO A 15 4.75 18.15 1.44
CA PRO A 15 5.90 17.37 1.00
C PRO A 15 7.09 17.60 1.95
N PHE A 16 7.68 16.53 2.46
CA PHE A 16 8.88 16.61 3.28
C PHE A 16 10.12 16.99 2.46
N GLY A 17 10.15 16.60 1.18
CA GLY A 17 11.23 16.89 0.25
C GLY A 17 11.14 16.06 -1.02
N SER A 18 12.04 16.30 -1.96
CA SER A 18 12.22 15.48 -3.16
C SER A 18 13.23 14.37 -2.90
N LEU A 19 12.92 13.17 -3.32
CA LEU A 19 13.85 12.04 -3.23
C LEU A 19 15.01 12.13 -4.25
N ASN A 20 14.90 13.00 -5.26
CA ASN A 20 15.86 13.14 -6.36
C ASN A 20 16.24 11.80 -7.04
N ILE A 21 15.31 10.85 -7.05
CA ILE A 21 15.50 9.55 -7.68
C ILE A 21 14.99 9.63 -9.12
N PRO A 22 15.79 9.22 -10.12
CA PRO A 22 15.33 9.15 -11.50
C PRO A 22 14.07 8.32 -11.65
N SER A 23 13.09 8.81 -12.42
CA SER A 23 11.77 8.17 -12.58
C SER A 23 11.86 6.72 -13.11
N HIS A 24 12.83 6.43 -13.96
CA HIS A 24 13.02 5.08 -14.49
C HIS A 24 13.45 4.07 -13.41
N HIS A 25 14.19 4.49 -12.37
CA HIS A 25 14.51 3.62 -11.23
C HIS A 25 13.27 3.32 -10.40
N LEU A 26 12.43 4.32 -10.17
CA LEU A 26 11.16 4.13 -9.46
C LEU A 26 10.22 3.18 -10.23
N GLU A 27 10.17 3.35 -11.56
CA GLU A 27 9.38 2.47 -12.42
C GLU A 27 9.90 1.02 -12.38
N LEU A 28 11.22 0.82 -12.44
CA LEU A 28 11.84 -0.50 -12.33
C LEU A 28 11.48 -1.19 -11.01
N VAL A 29 11.57 -0.46 -9.89
CA VAL A 29 11.22 -0.99 -8.56
C VAL A 29 9.73 -1.30 -8.50
N ARG A 30 8.86 -0.41 -9.01
CA ARG A 30 7.41 -0.62 -9.07
C ARG A 30 7.05 -1.88 -9.84
N GLN A 31 7.67 -2.08 -11.00
CA GLN A 31 7.48 -3.27 -11.82
C GLN A 31 7.98 -4.53 -11.11
N ALA A 32 9.15 -4.47 -10.47
CA ALA A 32 9.68 -5.59 -9.71
C ALA A 32 8.76 -5.98 -8.55
N MET A 33 8.22 -5.01 -7.82
CA MET A 33 7.26 -5.24 -6.73
C MET A 33 5.92 -5.78 -7.25
N SER A 34 5.48 -5.33 -8.44
CA SER A 34 4.32 -5.91 -9.11
C SER A 34 4.54 -7.38 -9.43
N ASN A 35 5.71 -7.74 -9.95
CA ASN A 35 6.05 -9.11 -10.33
C ASN A 35 6.06 -10.08 -9.14
N VAL A 36 6.39 -9.64 -7.94
CA VAL A 36 6.32 -10.44 -6.71
C VAL A 36 4.90 -11.02 -6.48
N ILE A 37 3.88 -10.30 -6.91
CA ILE A 37 2.47 -10.65 -6.71
C ILE A 37 1.84 -11.19 -7.99
N ASN A 38 2.07 -10.55 -9.13
CA ASN A 38 1.27 -10.75 -10.33
C ASN A 38 1.93 -11.68 -11.35
N SER A 39 3.25 -11.89 -11.28
CA SER A 39 3.96 -12.85 -12.13
C SER A 39 3.57 -14.30 -11.81
N PRO A 40 3.59 -15.21 -12.80
CA PRO A 40 3.41 -16.64 -12.59
C PRO A 40 4.36 -17.26 -11.53
N PHE A 41 5.56 -16.69 -11.42
CA PHE A 41 6.61 -17.12 -10.49
C PHE A 41 6.73 -16.24 -9.25
N GLY A 42 5.79 -15.30 -9.04
CA GLY A 42 5.82 -14.36 -7.93
C GLY A 42 5.77 -15.05 -6.58
N THR A 43 6.63 -14.63 -5.66
CA THR A 43 6.76 -15.20 -4.31
C THR A 43 5.44 -15.16 -3.52
N ALA A 44 4.63 -14.11 -3.72
CA ALA A 44 3.34 -13.93 -3.06
C ALA A 44 2.16 -13.99 -4.02
N ARG A 45 2.28 -14.71 -5.14
CA ARG A 45 1.24 -14.84 -6.17
C ARG A 45 -0.14 -15.23 -5.62
N LYS A 46 -0.19 -16.08 -4.59
CA LYS A 46 -1.45 -16.50 -3.96
C LYS A 46 -2.25 -15.35 -3.34
N SER A 47 -1.59 -14.23 -3.08
CA SER A 47 -2.21 -13.02 -2.52
C SER A 47 -2.56 -11.98 -3.58
N ARG A 48 -2.56 -12.33 -4.88
CA ARG A 48 -2.92 -11.38 -5.93
C ARG A 48 -4.38 -10.94 -5.81
N ILE A 49 -4.65 -9.70 -6.17
CA ILE A 49 -6.00 -9.17 -6.39
C ILE A 49 -6.35 -9.39 -7.86
N ASN A 50 -7.44 -10.10 -8.14
CA ASN A 50 -7.80 -10.47 -9.52
C ASN A 50 -8.36 -9.27 -10.34
N LYS A 51 -8.88 -8.26 -9.67
CA LYS A 51 -9.41 -7.05 -10.30
C LYS A 51 -8.24 -6.20 -10.80
N ARG A 52 -8.11 -6.03 -12.12
CA ARG A 52 -6.96 -5.39 -12.76
C ARG A 52 -6.66 -4.01 -12.23
N GLU A 53 -7.69 -3.17 -12.11
CA GLU A 53 -7.57 -1.80 -11.61
C GLU A 53 -7.25 -1.70 -10.11
N TRP A 54 -7.20 -2.84 -9.40
CA TRP A 54 -6.88 -2.93 -7.98
C TRP A 54 -5.61 -3.72 -7.70
N MET A 55 -4.92 -4.16 -8.75
CA MET A 55 -3.69 -4.95 -8.60
C MET A 55 -2.73 -4.30 -7.63
N MET A 56 -2.19 -5.10 -6.73
CA MET A 56 -1.19 -4.64 -5.77
C MET A 56 0.22 -5.06 -6.18
N GLY A 57 1.20 -4.25 -5.79
CA GLY A 57 2.62 -4.59 -5.78
C GLY A 57 3.14 -4.69 -4.36
N GLY A 58 4.21 -5.43 -4.14
CA GLY A 58 4.77 -5.53 -2.79
C GLY A 58 6.02 -6.38 -2.70
N LYS A 59 6.54 -6.51 -1.46
CA LYS A 59 7.71 -7.32 -1.13
C LYS A 59 7.48 -8.07 0.16
N THR A 60 7.73 -9.37 0.12
CA THR A 60 7.73 -10.25 1.30
C THR A 60 9.03 -10.11 2.07
N GLY A 61 8.96 -10.24 3.38
CA GLY A 61 10.10 -10.37 4.27
C GLY A 61 9.91 -11.52 5.24
N THR A 62 11.02 -12.07 5.70
CA THR A 62 11.08 -13.02 6.80
C THR A 62 12.24 -12.62 7.67
N VAL A 63 11.97 -12.32 8.94
CA VAL A 63 12.99 -11.89 9.89
C VAL A 63 13.28 -13.03 10.85
N GLN A 64 14.53 -13.47 10.82
CA GLN A 64 15.01 -14.53 11.69
C GLN A 64 15.07 -14.03 13.13
N VAL A 65 14.42 -14.75 14.05
CA VAL A 65 14.36 -14.40 15.48
C VAL A 65 15.52 -15.01 16.24
N ARG A 66 15.94 -16.22 15.89
CA ARG A 66 16.99 -16.94 16.58
C ARG A 66 18.25 -17.11 15.72
N ARG A 67 19.38 -17.28 16.37
CA ARG A 67 20.62 -17.64 15.68
C ARG A 67 20.60 -19.12 15.27
N ILE A 68 20.87 -19.40 13.99
CA ILE A 68 21.12 -20.75 13.50
C ILE A 68 22.59 -21.08 13.76
N THR A 69 22.85 -22.11 14.55
CA THR A 69 24.21 -22.54 14.90
C THR A 69 24.89 -23.25 13.71
N ARG A 70 26.20 -23.39 13.78
CA ARG A 70 26.97 -24.15 12.77
C ARG A 70 26.54 -25.63 12.74
N ALA A 71 26.36 -26.24 13.91
CA ALA A 71 25.91 -27.60 14.04
C ALA A 71 24.54 -27.84 13.38
N GLU A 72 23.60 -26.92 13.56
CA GLU A 72 22.28 -26.99 12.88
C GLU A 72 22.40 -26.89 11.36
N ARG A 73 23.35 -26.09 10.84
CA ARG A 73 23.57 -26.00 9.39
C ARG A 73 24.13 -27.30 8.81
N GLU A 74 24.96 -27.99 9.57
CA GLU A 74 25.58 -29.28 9.17
C GLU A 74 24.60 -30.46 9.32
N GLN A 75 23.75 -30.46 10.34
CA GLN A 75 22.76 -31.51 10.61
C GLN A 75 21.41 -31.31 9.94
N GLY A 76 21.15 -30.12 9.39
CA GLY A 76 19.88 -29.72 8.79
C GLY A 76 19.14 -28.69 9.63
N ILE A 77 18.73 -27.62 8.98
CA ILE A 77 18.00 -26.52 9.62
C ILE A 77 16.58 -26.97 9.95
N ILE A 78 16.16 -26.80 11.20
CA ILE A 78 14.79 -27.09 11.65
C ILE A 78 13.82 -26.16 10.91
N LYS A 79 12.77 -26.73 10.33
CA LYS A 79 11.77 -25.94 9.62
C LYS A 79 11.02 -25.05 10.61
N ASN A 80 10.70 -23.84 10.20
CA ASN A 80 10.04 -22.83 11.04
C ASN A 80 8.76 -23.34 11.73
N LYS A 81 7.96 -24.15 11.03
CA LYS A 81 6.73 -24.76 11.58
C LYS A 81 6.99 -25.74 12.74
N ASP A 82 8.18 -26.34 12.78
CA ASP A 82 8.57 -27.35 13.75
C ASP A 82 9.28 -26.74 14.99
N LEU A 83 9.53 -25.40 14.94
CA LEU A 83 10.08 -24.64 16.05
C LEU A 83 8.98 -24.29 17.08
N PRO A 84 9.36 -24.14 18.37
CA PRO A 84 8.52 -23.49 19.37
C PRO A 84 8.07 -22.12 18.85
N TRP A 85 6.84 -21.70 19.18
CA TRP A 85 6.28 -20.46 18.65
C TRP A 85 7.19 -19.24 18.81
N LYS A 86 7.78 -19.05 19.99
CA LYS A 86 8.68 -17.93 20.30
C LYS A 86 9.95 -17.87 19.47
N ASP A 87 10.36 -18.99 18.88
CA ASP A 87 11.58 -19.11 18.09
C ASP A 87 11.33 -19.04 16.58
N ARG A 88 10.04 -18.93 16.17
CA ARG A 88 9.66 -18.78 14.77
C ARG A 88 9.98 -17.40 14.26
N ASP A 89 10.33 -17.33 12.98
CA ASP A 89 10.62 -16.08 12.29
C ASP A 89 9.38 -15.17 12.22
N HIS A 90 9.60 -13.86 12.19
CA HIS A 90 8.53 -12.90 11.91
C HIS A 90 8.25 -12.84 10.41
N ALA A 91 6.98 -12.81 10.05
CA ALA A 91 6.54 -12.64 8.67
C ALA A 91 6.25 -11.17 8.39
N LEU A 92 6.83 -10.63 7.31
CA LEU A 92 6.68 -9.24 6.91
C LEU A 92 6.18 -9.14 5.48
N PHE A 93 5.41 -8.09 5.23
CA PHE A 93 5.04 -7.67 3.89
C PHE A 93 4.88 -6.15 3.84
N VAL A 94 5.42 -5.55 2.80
CA VAL A 94 5.13 -4.15 2.45
C VAL A 94 4.54 -4.13 1.06
N GLY A 95 3.56 -3.26 0.82
CA GLY A 95 2.91 -3.19 -0.48
C GLY A 95 2.15 -1.90 -0.71
N PHE A 96 1.67 -1.77 -1.92
CA PHE A 96 0.88 -0.63 -2.37
C PHE A 96 -0.14 -1.06 -3.42
N ALA A 97 -1.18 -0.27 -3.60
CA ALA A 97 -2.19 -0.45 -4.63
C ALA A 97 -2.88 0.87 -5.00
N PRO A 98 -3.41 1.00 -6.24
CA PRO A 98 -3.16 0.17 -7.42
C PRO A 98 -1.71 0.26 -7.91
N VAL A 99 -1.25 -0.74 -8.69
CA VAL A 99 0.11 -0.73 -9.28
C VAL A 99 0.29 0.45 -10.24
N ASP A 100 -0.68 0.69 -11.12
CA ASP A 100 -0.56 1.71 -12.18
C ASP A 100 -0.68 3.15 -11.64
N ASN A 101 -1.43 3.34 -10.56
CA ASN A 101 -1.60 4.64 -9.91
C ASN A 101 -1.67 4.45 -8.38
N PRO A 102 -0.52 4.30 -7.69
CA PRO A 102 -0.48 4.02 -6.26
C PRO A 102 -1.18 5.08 -5.41
N ARG A 103 -2.09 4.63 -4.56
CA ARG A 103 -2.90 5.49 -3.68
C ARG A 103 -2.84 5.06 -2.22
N TYR A 104 -2.57 3.80 -2.00
CA TYR A 104 -2.52 3.20 -0.67
C TYR A 104 -1.22 2.45 -0.51
N ALA A 105 -0.60 2.57 0.65
CA ALA A 105 0.53 1.77 1.07
C ALA A 105 0.16 1.00 2.34
N VAL A 106 0.72 -0.19 2.50
CA VAL A 106 0.49 -1.06 3.66
C VAL A 106 1.80 -1.68 4.10
N SER A 107 1.97 -1.79 5.41
CA SER A 107 3.01 -2.60 6.03
C SER A 107 2.35 -3.55 7.03
N VAL A 108 2.67 -4.84 6.93
CA VAL A 108 2.15 -5.88 7.82
C VAL A 108 3.30 -6.63 8.44
N VAL A 109 3.29 -6.72 9.75
CA VAL A 109 4.19 -7.55 10.54
C VAL A 109 3.34 -8.56 11.31
N VAL A 110 3.67 -9.84 11.15
CA VAL A 110 3.06 -10.93 11.93
C VAL A 110 4.17 -11.57 12.76
N GLU A 111 4.16 -11.28 14.05
CA GLU A 111 5.13 -11.84 14.98
C GLU A 111 5.05 -13.36 14.97
N HIS A 112 6.21 -14.02 14.84
CA HIS A 112 6.33 -15.47 14.77
C HIS A 112 5.47 -16.14 13.70
N GLY A 113 5.04 -15.37 12.68
CA GLY A 113 4.17 -15.81 11.60
C GLY A 113 4.88 -16.65 10.53
N GLY A 114 6.18 -16.79 10.59
CA GLY A 114 7.00 -17.61 9.69
C GLY A 114 7.23 -16.96 8.34
N SER A 115 6.35 -17.18 7.38
CA SER A 115 6.55 -16.75 5.99
C SER A 115 5.75 -15.51 5.62
N GLY A 116 6.42 -14.47 5.14
CA GLY A 116 5.76 -13.26 4.66
C GLY A 116 4.72 -13.50 3.58
N SER A 117 4.99 -14.42 2.66
CA SER A 117 4.05 -14.75 1.58
C SER A 117 2.82 -15.53 2.04
N LYS A 118 2.93 -16.29 3.16
CA LYS A 118 1.83 -17.12 3.67
C LYS A 118 1.00 -16.42 4.74
N SER A 119 1.63 -15.58 5.55
CA SER A 119 0.98 -14.96 6.72
C SER A 119 0.72 -13.48 6.53
N ALA A 120 1.70 -12.67 6.09
CA ALA A 120 1.57 -11.23 6.01
C ALA A 120 0.94 -10.74 4.69
N ALA A 121 1.29 -11.34 3.55
CA ALA A 121 0.78 -10.90 2.24
C ALA A 121 -0.74 -11.07 2.08
N PRO A 122 -1.40 -12.14 2.56
CA PRO A 122 -2.86 -12.25 2.50
C PRO A 122 -3.57 -11.15 3.30
N ILE A 123 -3.06 -10.82 4.48
CA ILE A 123 -3.60 -9.74 5.31
C ILE A 123 -3.48 -8.39 4.59
N ALA A 124 -2.31 -8.11 4.01
CA ALA A 124 -2.09 -6.90 3.23
C ALA A 124 -3.04 -6.78 2.04
N ARG A 125 -3.28 -7.89 1.32
CA ARG A 125 -4.27 -7.96 0.24
C ARG A 125 -5.65 -7.54 0.72
N ASP A 126 -6.14 -8.14 1.80
CA ASP A 126 -7.49 -7.90 2.31
C ASP A 126 -7.66 -6.44 2.76
N ILE A 127 -6.63 -5.86 3.40
CA ILE A 127 -6.61 -4.44 3.77
C ILE A 127 -6.69 -3.55 2.53
N LEU A 128 -5.85 -3.82 1.52
CA LEU A 128 -5.81 -3.03 0.29
C LEU A 128 -7.08 -3.16 -0.53
N GLU A 129 -7.71 -4.34 -0.58
CA GLU A 129 -9.02 -4.51 -1.24
C GLU A 129 -10.11 -3.67 -0.57
N VAL A 130 -10.19 -3.70 0.76
CA VAL A 130 -11.17 -2.91 1.51
C VAL A 130 -10.93 -1.41 1.31
N ALA A 131 -9.67 -0.96 1.38
CA ALA A 131 -9.31 0.44 1.19
C ALA A 131 -9.71 0.94 -0.22
N GLN A 132 -9.42 0.16 -1.26
CA GLN A 132 -9.75 0.51 -2.64
C GLN A 132 -11.26 0.50 -2.88
N ARG A 133 -12.00 -0.45 -2.31
CA ARG A 133 -13.46 -0.51 -2.40
C ARG A 133 -14.09 0.73 -1.80
N ARG A 134 -13.67 1.14 -0.59
CA ARG A 134 -14.17 2.35 0.08
C ARG A 134 -13.81 3.62 -0.68
N GLY A 135 -12.57 3.73 -1.15
CA GLY A 135 -12.13 4.89 -1.93
C GLY A 135 -12.82 5.00 -3.29
N SER A 136 -13.26 3.91 -3.89
CA SER A 136 -14.06 3.92 -5.12
C SER A 136 -15.50 4.40 -4.85
N ALA A 137 -16.11 3.93 -3.76
CA ALA A 137 -17.46 4.37 -3.36
C ALA A 137 -17.52 5.88 -3.07
N ASN A 138 -16.54 6.41 -2.34
CA ASN A 138 -16.47 7.84 -2.03
C ASN A 138 -16.29 8.72 -3.28
N ARG A 139 -15.59 8.24 -4.30
CA ARG A 139 -15.47 8.97 -5.58
C ARG A 139 -16.79 9.01 -6.36
N GLY A 140 -17.56 7.94 -6.35
CA GLY A 140 -18.89 7.91 -6.94
C GLY A 140 -19.83 8.93 -6.30
N LEU A 141 -19.74 9.14 -5.00
CA LEU A 141 -20.50 10.16 -4.29
C LEU A 141 -20.02 11.59 -4.60
N ALA A 142 -18.70 11.80 -4.69
CA ALA A 142 -18.15 13.13 -4.99
C ALA A 142 -18.42 13.58 -6.44
N SER A 143 -18.52 12.65 -7.40
CA SER A 143 -18.84 12.96 -8.79
C SER A 143 -20.30 13.35 -9.00
N ASN A 144 -21.20 13.05 -8.07
CA ASN A 144 -22.62 13.39 -8.10
C ASN A 144 -22.97 14.68 -7.35
N THR A 145 -22.00 15.38 -6.78
CA THR A 145 -22.25 16.70 -6.19
C THR A 145 -22.34 17.73 -7.31
N PRO A 146 -23.49 18.43 -7.50
CA PRO A 146 -23.60 19.47 -8.53
C PRO A 146 -22.57 20.55 -8.24
N ILE A 147 -21.76 20.89 -9.24
CA ILE A 147 -20.90 22.08 -9.17
C ILE A 147 -21.82 23.28 -9.08
N LEU A 148 -21.97 23.87 -7.89
CA LEU A 148 -22.62 25.18 -7.72
C LEU A 148 -21.83 26.17 -8.57
N LYS A 149 -22.44 26.56 -9.71
CA LYS A 149 -21.92 27.67 -10.52
C LYS A 149 -21.96 28.92 -9.65
N THR A 150 -20.80 29.47 -9.31
CA THR A 150 -20.72 30.82 -8.76
C THR A 150 -21.36 31.80 -9.72
N PRO A 151 -22.29 32.69 -9.26
CA PRO A 151 -22.85 33.74 -10.11
C PRO A 151 -21.71 34.61 -10.62
N GLY A 152 -21.67 34.82 -11.93
CA GLY A 152 -20.68 35.64 -12.58
C GLY A 152 -20.67 37.07 -12.02
N THR A 153 -19.49 37.53 -11.62
CA THR A 153 -19.22 38.93 -11.39
C THR A 153 -19.33 39.65 -12.74
N THR A 154 -20.39 40.39 -12.92
CA THR A 154 -20.53 41.34 -14.04
C THR A 154 -19.47 42.44 -13.86
N ALA A 155 -18.48 42.41 -14.74
CA ALA A 155 -17.56 43.54 -14.87
C ALA A 155 -18.35 44.73 -15.43
N ASP A 156 -18.55 45.73 -14.59
CA ASP A 156 -19.08 47.03 -14.95
C ASP A 156 -18.01 47.79 -15.73
N ASN A 157 -18.30 48.08 -16.97
CA ASN A 157 -17.40 48.75 -17.91
C ASN A 157 -17.87 50.22 -18.00
N ASP A 158 -17.50 51.03 -16.98
CA ASP A 158 -17.73 52.45 -17.04
C ASP A 158 -16.66 53.13 -17.89
N ARG A 159 -17.07 53.54 -19.06
CA ARG A 159 -16.38 54.55 -19.90
C ARG A 159 -16.43 55.88 -19.20
N VAL A 160 -15.29 56.45 -18.98
CA VAL A 160 -15.21 57.90 -18.78
C VAL A 160 -14.39 58.47 -19.92
N SER A 161 -15.08 59.22 -20.76
CA SER A 161 -14.50 60.15 -21.75
C SER A 161 -14.08 61.44 -21.01
N GLY A 162 -12.95 61.99 -21.35
CA GLY A 162 -12.45 63.26 -20.92
C GLY A 162 -11.08 63.50 -21.49
#